data_d650cb7b761ceb34c20a05e320df6f75
#
_entry.id   d650cb7b761ceb34c20a05e320df6f75
#
_cell.length_a   1.000
_cell.length_b   1.000
_cell.length_c   1.000
_cell.angle_alpha   90.00
_cell.angle_beta   90.00
_cell.angle_gamma   90.00
#
_symmetry.space_group_name_H-M   'P 1'
#
loop_
_entity.id
_entity.type
_entity.pdbx_description
1 polymer ?
#
loop_
_entity_poly.entity_id
_entity_poly.type
_entity_poly.pdbx_seq_one_letter_code
_entity_poly.pdbx_strand_id
1 'polypeptide(L)'
;MLIAFHWKTCFLAILLLLNACSSPGQQVETLPPAQDSTFGLLTPRRDISEAPRRGRILDRNDSVLVVTRPAYLLALPLRPPLDSLKLSRLLGWRDSTLWHRIEAALPYKGARPRGGVKLLLTNAEAKKIQAHQAEWPMLKLEQRTMRAYTTSAGAPVLGYAYSQAQPFLNLIQRYRRGRFYRVRNGGVETYYNGLLKGHRGYLHPLLDTLGQPHGTWAADTAFQQGQDLHLSIDVKLQAYAESLLAGRKGYLVALDPRTGEVLCAVSAPTFAPGNLTAPDRAGTRRKLLENEDMPLLNRSATQANPPGSVFKLVNAAVALQLGAIRPTTGFRCDQSLINCVHHHPQARNVSIALQYSCNPYFYQVMRKLIEHVPDSLVADTTAARHANLAAWQRYAKSFGLDTLLGVDLPREQAGFLPTPAFYDKARRTRNWKYRSIYSLSVGQGEINLTGLQMANMMAIIANRGWYYTPHFVRSVGTGGPLPRFLEKHHTLIDSVNLEALIPGMIAVMQRGGTAATSSLADVGITVAGKTGTVQNDEGDDHATFVGFAPADNPKIAVAVYLENAGFGATAAAPCAALVIEKYLRGSIAPKRKRGEQRMKYRGYQYEREHR
;
A
#
# COMPACT_ATOMS: atom_id res chain seq x y z
N MET A 1 -58.29 -7.76 -8.45
CA MET A 1 -58.81 -7.27 -7.18
C MET A 1 -58.15 -8.07 -6.08
N LEU A 2 -57.48 -7.48 -5.10
CA LEU A 2 -56.56 -8.06 -4.10
C LEU A 2 -55.07 -8.07 -4.49
N ILE A 3 -54.44 -6.91 -4.62
CA ILE A 3 -53.03 -6.66 -4.28
C ILE A 3 -52.91 -5.17 -3.93
N ALA A 4 -53.34 -4.79 -2.73
CA ALA A 4 -53.15 -3.44 -2.20
C ALA A 4 -53.33 -3.42 -0.67
N PHE A 5 -52.61 -4.22 0.11
CA PHE A 5 -52.73 -4.14 1.58
C PHE A 5 -51.45 -4.55 2.35
N HIS A 6 -50.27 -4.31 1.82
CA HIS A 6 -49.04 -4.65 2.58
C HIS A 6 -47.94 -3.58 2.57
N TRP A 7 -48.23 -2.33 2.21
CA TRP A 7 -47.23 -1.26 2.17
C TRP A 7 -47.33 -0.23 3.30
N LYS A 8 -48.33 -0.30 4.17
CA LYS A 8 -48.46 0.65 5.29
C LYS A 8 -47.85 0.18 6.61
N THR A 9 -47.53 -1.08 6.79
CA THR A 9 -46.91 -1.63 8.02
C THR A 9 -45.40 -1.66 7.98
N CYS A 10 -44.75 -1.63 6.81
CA CYS A 10 -43.29 -1.53 6.71
C CYS A 10 -42.72 -0.11 6.89
N PHE A 11 -43.57 0.93 6.70
CA PHE A 11 -43.09 2.32 6.86
C PHE A 11 -43.00 2.78 8.32
N LEU A 12 -43.77 2.18 9.23
CA LEU A 12 -43.72 2.51 10.66
C LEU A 12 -42.55 1.78 11.39
N ALA A 13 -42.11 0.62 10.90
CA ALA A 13 -40.98 -0.11 11.46
C ALA A 13 -39.61 0.49 11.05
N ILE A 14 -39.54 1.15 9.89
CA ILE A 14 -38.33 1.82 9.41
C ILE A 14 -38.12 3.18 10.11
N LEU A 15 -39.19 3.86 10.54
CA LEU A 15 -39.05 5.09 11.33
C LEU A 15 -38.64 4.86 12.79
N LEU A 16 -38.87 3.67 13.36
CA LEU A 16 -38.45 3.31 14.71
C LEU A 16 -37.02 2.75 14.80
N LEU A 17 -36.45 2.31 13.68
CA LEU A 17 -35.04 1.84 13.61
C LEU A 17 -34.04 2.95 13.23
N LEU A 18 -34.50 4.10 12.78
CA LEU A 18 -33.67 5.27 12.50
C LEU A 18 -33.41 6.16 13.71
N ASN A 19 -34.08 5.90 14.84
CA ASN A 19 -33.89 6.63 16.11
C ASN A 19 -32.94 5.94 17.11
N ALA A 20 -32.30 4.83 16.73
CA ALA A 20 -31.38 4.09 17.62
C ALA A 20 -29.90 4.23 17.27
N CYS A 21 -29.53 5.05 16.29
CA CYS A 21 -28.12 5.37 15.95
C CYS A 21 -27.87 6.89 15.92
N SER A 22 -28.43 7.63 16.86
CA SER A 22 -27.93 8.97 17.19
C SER A 22 -26.77 8.80 18.16
N SER A 23 -25.55 9.03 17.67
CA SER A 23 -24.39 9.47 18.48
C SER A 23 -24.89 10.50 19.49
N PRO A 24 -24.32 10.59 20.71
CA PRO A 24 -24.73 11.59 21.66
C PRO A 24 -24.63 12.95 20.97
N GLY A 25 -25.76 13.47 20.60
CA GLY A 25 -25.92 14.75 19.93
C GLY A 25 -25.37 15.83 20.84
N GLN A 26 -24.61 16.73 20.24
CA GLN A 26 -24.47 18.06 20.78
C GLN A 26 -25.88 18.56 21.09
N GLN A 27 -26.24 18.57 22.38
CA GLN A 27 -27.36 19.36 22.84
C GLN A 27 -27.02 20.80 22.48
N VAL A 28 -27.81 21.37 21.60
CA VAL A 28 -27.88 22.81 21.45
C VAL A 28 -28.53 23.28 22.73
N GLU A 29 -27.74 23.59 23.76
CA GLU A 29 -28.21 24.27 24.95
C GLU A 29 -28.76 25.62 24.49
N THR A 30 -30.07 25.75 24.55
CA THR A 30 -30.73 27.05 24.47
C THR A 30 -30.28 27.84 25.68
N LEU A 31 -29.52 28.92 25.43
CA LEU A 31 -29.06 29.86 26.43
C LEU A 31 -30.21 30.30 27.32
N PRO A 32 -30.09 30.27 28.65
CA PRO A 32 -31.03 30.94 29.51
C PRO A 32 -30.91 32.47 29.29
N PRO A 33 -32.01 33.22 29.31
CA PRO A 33 -31.94 34.66 29.18
C PRO A 33 -31.19 35.22 30.41
N ALA A 34 -29.98 35.69 30.18
CA ALA A 34 -29.24 36.43 31.19
C ALA A 34 -29.87 37.82 31.35
N GLN A 35 -30.77 37.95 32.31
CA GLN A 35 -31.22 39.24 32.79
C GLN A 35 -30.38 39.61 33.99
N ASP A 36 -29.25 40.27 33.75
CA ASP A 36 -28.62 41.11 34.75
C ASP A 36 -28.62 42.56 34.24
N SER A 37 -29.39 43.43 34.88
CA SER A 37 -29.71 44.78 34.44
C SER A 37 -28.58 45.79 34.56
N THR A 38 -27.38 45.37 34.90
CA THR A 38 -26.21 46.23 35.09
C THR A 38 -25.14 46.09 33.97
N PHE A 39 -25.20 45.05 33.18
CA PHE A 39 -24.27 44.86 32.04
C PHE A 39 -25.07 44.77 30.72
N GLY A 40 -24.68 45.53 29.72
CA GLY A 40 -25.28 45.47 28.40
C GLY A 40 -25.25 44.02 27.84
N LEU A 41 -25.97 43.76 26.75
CA LEU A 41 -26.15 42.43 26.18
C LEU A 41 -24.82 41.69 26.06
N LEU A 42 -24.64 40.61 26.84
CA LEU A 42 -23.48 39.74 26.72
C LEU A 42 -23.64 38.86 25.48
N THR A 43 -22.64 38.87 24.60
CA THR A 43 -22.64 38.03 23.39
C THR A 43 -21.70 36.85 23.56
N PRO A 44 -22.17 35.60 23.34
CA PRO A 44 -21.28 34.44 23.35
C PRO A 44 -20.39 34.43 22.13
N ARG A 45 -19.09 34.18 22.33
CA ARG A 45 -18.11 34.04 21.28
C ARG A 45 -17.34 32.74 21.43
N ARG A 46 -17.04 32.09 20.35
CA ARG A 46 -16.16 30.92 20.32
C ARG A 46 -14.85 31.29 19.64
N ASP A 47 -13.80 31.39 20.42
CA ASP A 47 -12.47 31.72 19.92
C ASP A 47 -11.57 30.48 19.90
N ILE A 48 -10.72 30.39 18.88
CA ILE A 48 -9.70 29.33 18.79
C ILE A 48 -8.54 29.77 19.70
N SER A 49 -8.32 29.07 20.79
CA SER A 49 -7.24 29.38 21.73
C SER A 49 -5.87 29.07 21.12
N GLU A 50 -5.74 27.90 20.50
CA GLU A 50 -4.49 27.46 19.92
C GLU A 50 -4.75 26.41 18.82
N ALA A 51 -3.92 26.41 17.78
CA ALA A 51 -3.96 25.41 16.75
C ALA A 51 -2.89 24.35 17.02
N PRO A 52 -3.27 23.07 17.15
CA PRO A 52 -2.31 22.01 17.43
C PRO A 52 -1.33 21.84 16.26
N ARG A 53 -0.09 21.54 16.59
CA ARG A 53 0.88 21.12 15.59
C ARG A 53 0.57 19.69 15.16
N ARG A 54 0.60 19.45 13.86
CA ARG A 54 0.44 18.09 13.32
C ARG A 54 1.66 17.24 13.71
N GLY A 55 1.43 16.04 14.22
CA GLY A 55 2.45 15.08 14.63
C GLY A 55 3.47 14.79 13.52
N ARG A 56 4.67 14.43 13.90
CA ARG A 56 5.75 14.01 13.00
C ARG A 56 5.53 12.56 12.56
N ILE A 57 6.21 12.18 11.47
CA ILE A 57 6.33 10.78 11.08
C ILE A 57 7.82 10.44 11.07
N LEU A 58 8.18 9.41 11.82
CA LEU A 58 9.53 8.93 11.99
C LEU A 58 9.65 7.52 11.40
N ASP A 59 10.85 7.12 10.99
CA ASP A 59 11.13 5.73 10.63
C ASP A 59 11.38 4.86 11.87
N ARG A 60 11.66 3.56 11.68
CA ARG A 60 11.93 2.62 12.78
C ARG A 60 13.18 2.95 13.60
N ASN A 61 14.05 3.82 13.11
CA ASN A 61 15.28 4.27 13.73
C ASN A 61 15.17 5.73 14.21
N ASP A 62 13.94 6.24 14.40
CA ASP A 62 13.60 7.59 14.84
C ASP A 62 14.10 8.72 13.92
N SER A 63 14.45 8.40 12.67
CA SER A 63 14.75 9.42 11.66
C SER A 63 13.46 10.13 11.25
N VAL A 64 13.42 11.45 11.38
CA VAL A 64 12.24 12.23 11.01
C VAL A 64 12.05 12.22 9.49
N LEU A 65 10.94 11.66 9.03
CA LEU A 65 10.58 11.56 7.61
C LEU A 65 9.66 12.69 7.17
N VAL A 66 8.73 13.09 8.04
CA VAL A 66 7.75 14.14 7.75
C VAL A 66 7.55 15.02 8.96
N VAL A 67 7.65 16.33 8.75
CA VAL A 67 7.49 17.36 9.78
C VAL A 67 6.62 18.50 9.28
N THR A 68 6.01 19.25 10.17
CA THR A 68 5.29 20.48 9.84
C THR A 68 6.24 21.68 9.94
N ARG A 69 6.32 22.49 8.89
CA ARG A 69 7.15 23.71 8.84
C ARG A 69 6.30 24.92 8.45
N PRO A 70 6.68 26.12 8.89
CA PRO A 70 6.10 27.36 8.37
C PRO A 70 6.29 27.44 6.84
N ALA A 71 5.29 27.96 6.16
CA ALA A 71 5.29 28.22 4.73
C ALA A 71 4.56 29.52 4.46
N TYR A 72 4.89 30.19 3.37
CA TYR A 72 4.32 31.47 3.01
C TYR A 72 3.56 31.35 1.69
N LEU A 73 2.31 31.82 1.70
CA LEU A 73 1.46 31.91 0.52
C LEU A 73 1.33 33.38 0.13
N LEU A 74 1.78 33.71 -1.08
CA LEU A 74 1.57 35.02 -1.66
C LEU A 74 0.24 35.03 -2.41
N ALA A 75 -0.72 35.81 -1.91
CA ALA A 75 -1.97 36.05 -2.61
C ALA A 75 -1.76 37.11 -3.69
N LEU A 76 -1.90 36.73 -4.95
CA LEU A 76 -1.79 37.59 -6.11
C LEU A 76 -3.19 37.94 -6.61
N PRO A 77 -3.59 39.22 -6.63
CA PRO A 77 -4.78 39.65 -7.33
C PRO A 77 -4.57 39.49 -8.84
N LEU A 78 -5.57 38.98 -9.54
CA LEU A 78 -5.55 38.91 -11.01
C LEU A 78 -6.13 40.18 -11.65
N ARG A 79 -6.64 41.12 -10.86
CA ARG A 79 -7.16 42.44 -11.26
C ARG A 79 -6.95 43.41 -10.09
N PRO A 80 -6.45 44.62 -10.30
CA PRO A 80 -5.91 45.20 -11.54
C PRO A 80 -4.66 44.46 -12.02
N PRO A 81 -4.16 44.75 -13.24
CA PRO A 81 -2.99 44.09 -13.80
C PRO A 81 -1.78 44.20 -12.86
N LEU A 82 -1.16 43.08 -12.57
CA LEU A 82 0.06 43.01 -11.78
C LEU A 82 1.26 43.31 -12.67
N ASP A 83 2.18 44.15 -12.21
CA ASP A 83 3.48 44.32 -12.88
C ASP A 83 4.31 43.02 -12.67
N SER A 84 4.11 42.11 -13.62
CA SER A 84 4.73 40.76 -13.56
C SER A 84 6.25 40.82 -13.67
N LEU A 85 6.79 41.77 -14.45
CA LEU A 85 8.22 41.93 -14.64
C LEU A 85 8.91 42.46 -13.38
N LYS A 86 8.32 43.46 -12.73
CA LYS A 86 8.85 44.00 -11.47
C LYS A 86 8.80 42.94 -10.34
N LEU A 87 7.70 42.20 -10.25
CA LEU A 87 7.56 41.13 -9.26
C LEU A 87 8.53 39.96 -9.53
N SER A 88 8.69 39.55 -10.78
CA SER A 88 9.63 38.50 -11.17
C SER A 88 11.07 38.90 -10.82
N ARG A 89 11.47 40.15 -11.08
CA ARG A 89 12.80 40.68 -10.71
C ARG A 89 13.01 40.67 -9.18
N LEU A 90 12.03 41.12 -8.40
CA LEU A 90 12.09 41.11 -6.94
C LEU A 90 12.30 39.71 -6.38
N LEU A 91 11.57 38.73 -6.91
CA LEU A 91 11.66 37.34 -6.46
C LEU A 91 12.89 36.62 -7.03
N GLY A 92 13.57 37.19 -8.04
CA GLY A 92 14.66 36.53 -8.75
C GLY A 92 14.19 35.42 -9.69
N TRP A 93 12.97 35.57 -10.21
CA TRP A 93 12.40 34.63 -11.17
C TRP A 93 12.55 35.13 -12.60
N ARG A 94 12.52 34.19 -13.56
CA ARG A 94 12.22 34.56 -14.95
C ARG A 94 10.73 34.86 -15.07
N ASP A 95 10.35 35.75 -15.95
CA ASP A 95 8.92 36.08 -16.14
C ASP A 95 8.08 34.84 -16.50
N SER A 96 8.62 33.97 -17.34
CA SER A 96 8.04 32.64 -17.63
C SER A 96 7.79 31.79 -16.39
N THR A 97 8.64 31.88 -15.37
CA THR A 97 8.50 31.14 -14.10
C THR A 97 7.29 31.63 -13.31
N LEU A 98 7.07 32.95 -13.25
CA LEU A 98 5.91 33.53 -12.58
C LEU A 98 4.61 33.05 -13.22
N TRP A 99 4.51 33.18 -14.56
CA TRP A 99 3.32 32.74 -15.28
C TRP A 99 3.09 31.24 -15.17
N HIS A 100 4.14 30.42 -15.22
CA HIS A 100 4.05 28.99 -15.02
C HIS A 100 3.52 28.62 -13.62
N ARG A 101 4.00 29.31 -12.57
CA ARG A 101 3.51 29.10 -11.19
C ARG A 101 2.06 29.59 -11.02
N ILE A 102 1.67 30.68 -11.65
CA ILE A 102 0.28 31.16 -11.66
C ILE A 102 -0.61 30.13 -12.35
N GLU A 103 -0.26 29.68 -13.54
CA GLU A 103 -1.03 28.69 -14.28
C GLU A 103 -1.14 27.36 -13.50
N ALA A 104 -0.04 26.94 -12.88
CA ALA A 104 -0.02 25.75 -12.03
C ALA A 104 -0.89 25.87 -10.78
N ALA A 105 -1.09 27.08 -10.25
CA ALA A 105 -1.93 27.32 -9.09
C ALA A 105 -3.43 27.45 -9.43
N LEU A 106 -3.79 27.55 -10.72
CA LEU A 106 -5.18 27.60 -11.15
C LEU A 106 -5.85 26.21 -11.00
N PRO A 107 -7.16 26.16 -10.65
CA PRO A 107 -7.88 24.90 -10.50
C PRO A 107 -7.97 24.10 -11.82
N TYR A 108 -7.98 24.77 -12.96
CA TYR A 108 -7.89 24.22 -14.31
C TYR A 108 -7.33 25.27 -15.28
N LYS A 109 -6.85 24.85 -16.44
CA LYS A 109 -6.27 25.75 -17.45
C LYS A 109 -7.29 26.80 -17.89
N GLY A 110 -6.91 28.08 -17.82
CA GLY A 110 -7.79 29.22 -18.20
C GLY A 110 -8.77 29.65 -17.09
N ALA A 111 -8.74 29.04 -15.89
CA ALA A 111 -9.56 29.51 -14.78
C ALA A 111 -9.19 30.96 -14.38
N ARG A 112 -10.20 31.75 -14.03
CA ARG A 112 -10.05 33.13 -13.52
C ARG A 112 -10.70 33.24 -12.14
N PRO A 113 -10.05 32.76 -11.07
CA PRO A 113 -10.63 32.80 -9.73
C PRO A 113 -10.84 34.23 -9.26
N ARG A 114 -12.05 34.55 -8.76
CA ARG A 114 -12.40 35.92 -8.29
C ARG A 114 -11.51 36.39 -7.14
N GLY A 115 -10.98 35.49 -6.33
CA GLY A 115 -10.09 35.76 -5.19
C GLY A 115 -8.60 35.81 -5.51
N GLY A 116 -8.22 35.82 -6.81
CA GLY A 116 -6.82 35.75 -7.19
C GLY A 116 -6.20 34.35 -7.05
N VAL A 117 -4.87 34.28 -7.11
CA VAL A 117 -4.08 33.02 -7.00
C VAL A 117 -3.20 33.07 -5.78
N LYS A 118 -2.98 31.94 -5.13
CA LYS A 118 -2.04 31.83 -4.00
C LYS A 118 -0.82 31.03 -4.43
N LEU A 119 0.33 31.70 -4.47
CA LEU A 119 1.62 31.08 -4.79
C LEU A 119 2.35 30.70 -3.51
N LEU A 120 2.87 29.50 -3.44
CA LEU A 120 3.75 29.07 -2.36
C LEU A 120 5.15 29.67 -2.59
N LEU A 121 5.66 30.36 -1.57
CA LEU A 121 7.00 30.94 -1.58
C LEU A 121 7.96 30.14 -0.71
N THR A 122 9.22 30.17 -1.06
CA THR A 122 10.31 29.80 -0.15
C THR A 122 10.47 30.86 0.93
N ASN A 123 11.14 30.52 2.04
CA ASN A 123 11.41 31.50 3.11
C ASN A 123 12.23 32.71 2.61
N ALA A 124 13.15 32.50 1.67
CA ALA A 124 13.95 33.58 1.08
C ALA A 124 13.09 34.53 0.21
N GLU A 125 12.20 33.97 -0.61
CA GLU A 125 11.26 34.76 -1.42
C GLU A 125 10.26 35.53 -0.53
N ALA A 126 9.76 34.91 0.53
CA ALA A 126 8.85 35.57 1.48
C ALA A 126 9.51 36.77 2.18
N LYS A 127 10.77 36.62 2.62
CA LYS A 127 11.53 37.74 3.21
C LYS A 127 11.69 38.91 2.24
N LYS A 128 11.92 38.67 0.95
CA LYS A 128 11.98 39.72 -0.08
C LYS A 128 10.65 40.46 -0.19
N ILE A 129 9.52 39.76 -0.22
CA ILE A 129 8.19 40.40 -0.25
C ILE A 129 7.96 41.22 1.00
N GLN A 130 8.30 40.68 2.20
CA GLN A 130 8.17 41.42 3.47
C GLN A 130 8.96 42.71 3.49
N ALA A 131 10.21 42.70 3.00
CA ALA A 131 11.07 43.88 2.93
C ALA A 131 10.54 44.97 2.00
N HIS A 132 9.74 44.62 0.99
CA HIS A 132 9.20 45.55 -0.01
C HIS A 132 7.68 45.65 0.08
N GLN A 133 7.06 45.32 1.23
CA GLN A 133 5.61 45.32 1.40
C GLN A 133 4.96 46.68 1.11
N ALA A 134 5.65 47.79 1.44
CA ALA A 134 5.16 49.13 1.21
C ALA A 134 5.00 49.45 -0.30
N GLU A 135 5.86 48.87 -1.15
CA GLU A 135 5.78 49.04 -2.61
C GLU A 135 4.66 48.20 -3.24
N TRP A 136 4.18 47.19 -2.52
CA TRP A 136 3.21 46.19 -3.00
C TRP A 136 2.03 46.00 -2.02
N PRO A 137 1.25 47.04 -1.71
CA PRO A 137 0.18 46.97 -0.72
C PRO A 137 -0.92 45.99 -1.09
N MET A 138 -1.08 45.66 -2.38
CA MET A 138 -2.05 44.69 -2.88
C MET A 138 -1.64 43.23 -2.67
N LEU A 139 -0.35 42.96 -2.45
CA LEU A 139 0.15 41.63 -2.22
C LEU A 139 -0.03 41.25 -0.73
N LYS A 140 -0.76 40.17 -0.47
CA LYS A 140 -0.93 39.66 0.87
C LYS A 140 -0.09 38.41 1.08
N LEU A 141 0.82 38.49 2.07
CA LEU A 141 1.62 37.33 2.46
C LEU A 141 0.93 36.64 3.66
N GLU A 142 0.44 35.43 3.44
CA GLU A 142 -0.17 34.61 4.49
C GLU A 142 0.85 33.59 5.00
N GLN A 143 1.11 33.59 6.29
CA GLN A 143 1.86 32.51 6.91
C GLN A 143 0.94 31.32 7.14
N ARG A 144 1.37 30.14 6.74
CA ARG A 144 0.68 28.86 6.92
C ARG A 144 1.66 27.81 7.40
N THR A 145 1.15 26.68 7.80
CA THR A 145 1.97 25.50 8.09
C THR A 145 1.78 24.49 6.97
N MET A 146 2.88 23.87 6.54
CA MET A 146 2.89 22.83 5.51
C MET A 146 3.69 21.62 5.96
N ARG A 147 3.34 20.46 5.40
CA ARG A 147 4.14 19.25 5.57
C ARG A 147 5.41 19.36 4.72
N ALA A 148 6.52 19.03 5.34
CA ALA A 148 7.83 18.93 4.69
C ALA A 148 8.35 17.50 4.84
N TYR A 149 8.76 16.92 3.74
CA TYR A 149 9.31 15.59 3.64
C TYR A 149 10.84 15.68 3.60
N THR A 150 11.51 14.98 4.50
CA THR A 150 12.97 14.96 4.61
C THR A 150 13.59 13.85 3.78
N THR A 151 12.75 12.97 3.23
CA THR A 151 13.14 11.85 2.37
C THR A 151 12.49 11.94 1.00
N SER A 152 13.15 11.43 -0.02
CA SER A 152 12.57 11.18 -1.35
C SER A 152 11.93 9.79 -1.47
N ALA A 153 12.19 8.90 -0.52
CA ALA A 153 11.73 7.52 -0.53
C ALA A 153 10.42 7.33 0.25
N GLY A 154 9.71 6.24 -0.04
CA GLY A 154 8.53 5.80 0.69
C GLY A 154 7.25 6.56 0.35
N ALA A 155 7.17 7.29 -0.75
CA ALA A 155 6.01 8.10 -1.10
C ALA A 155 4.67 7.35 -1.06
N PRO A 156 4.53 6.13 -1.59
CA PRO A 156 3.28 5.38 -1.54
C PRO A 156 2.86 4.96 -0.12
N VAL A 157 3.84 4.76 0.77
CA VAL A 157 3.62 4.43 2.19
C VAL A 157 3.31 5.68 2.99
N LEU A 158 4.13 6.72 2.87
CA LEU A 158 3.94 7.97 3.59
C LEU A 158 2.64 8.65 3.18
N GLY A 159 2.32 8.62 1.89
CA GLY A 159 1.28 9.47 1.33
C GLY A 159 1.75 10.91 1.24
N TYR A 160 0.83 11.83 0.97
CA TYR A 160 1.12 13.26 0.96
C TYR A 160 -0.07 14.08 1.45
N ALA A 161 0.20 15.08 2.27
CA ALA A 161 -0.79 16.02 2.79
C ALA A 161 -0.39 17.44 2.40
N TYR A 162 -1.33 18.22 1.87
CA TYR A 162 -1.05 19.60 1.44
C TYR A 162 -1.08 20.59 2.59
N SER A 163 -2.10 20.50 3.42
CA SER A 163 -2.27 21.39 4.59
C SER A 163 -3.27 20.78 5.56
N GLN A 164 -3.34 21.35 6.77
CA GLN A 164 -4.36 20.96 7.76
C GLN A 164 -5.81 21.22 7.27
N ALA A 165 -6.01 22.14 6.33
CA ALA A 165 -7.33 22.66 5.94
C ALA A 165 -7.91 22.05 4.63
N GLN A 166 -7.16 21.32 3.83
CA GLN A 166 -7.71 20.69 2.62
C GLN A 166 -7.79 19.18 2.77
N PRO A 167 -9.00 18.66 3.04
CA PRO A 167 -9.24 17.25 2.88
C PRO A 167 -9.24 16.90 1.39
N PHE A 168 -8.30 16.05 1.00
CA PHE A 168 -8.45 15.16 -0.16
C PHE A 168 -8.63 15.80 -1.54
N LEU A 169 -7.63 15.60 -2.34
CA LEU A 169 -7.78 15.62 -3.79
C LEU A 169 -8.92 14.71 -4.22
N ASN A 170 -9.90 15.32 -4.88
CA ASN A 170 -11.00 14.61 -5.50
C ASN A 170 -10.49 13.43 -6.33
N LEU A 171 -11.25 12.37 -6.29
CA LEU A 171 -11.08 11.14 -7.04
C LEU A 171 -10.69 11.44 -8.50
N ILE A 172 -9.50 11.05 -8.90
CA ILE A 172 -9.19 10.98 -10.32
C ILE A 172 -9.47 9.56 -10.74
N GLN A 173 -10.56 9.42 -11.49
CA GLN A 173 -10.85 8.19 -12.19
C GLN A 173 -10.10 8.26 -13.53
N ARG A 174 -9.18 7.35 -13.74
CA ARG A 174 -8.56 7.15 -15.03
C ARG A 174 -9.05 5.83 -15.60
N TYR A 175 -9.70 5.89 -16.75
CA TYR A 175 -10.08 4.71 -17.51
C TYR A 175 -8.92 4.32 -18.41
N ARG A 176 -8.39 3.14 -18.24
CA ARG A 176 -7.36 2.57 -19.14
C ARG A 176 -7.60 1.07 -19.31
N ARG A 177 -7.59 0.59 -20.54
CA ARG A 177 -7.76 -0.83 -20.91
C ARG A 177 -8.94 -1.51 -20.21
N GLY A 178 -10.11 -0.87 -20.20
CA GLY A 178 -11.32 -1.45 -19.60
C GLY A 178 -11.37 -1.46 -18.07
N ARG A 179 -10.40 -0.84 -17.36
CA ARG A 179 -10.38 -0.78 -15.90
C ARG A 179 -10.35 0.66 -15.38
N PHE A 180 -11.13 0.92 -14.34
CA PHE A 180 -11.12 2.19 -13.62
C PHE A 180 -10.08 2.15 -12.50
N TYR A 181 -9.11 3.06 -12.56
CA TYR A 181 -8.15 3.27 -11.47
C TYR A 181 -8.53 4.53 -10.71
N ARG A 182 -8.76 4.36 -9.41
CA ARG A 182 -9.01 5.50 -8.51
C ARG A 182 -7.71 5.83 -7.79
N VAL A 183 -7.06 6.93 -8.19
CA VAL A 183 -5.87 7.42 -7.50
C VAL A 183 -6.31 8.43 -6.45
N ARG A 184 -6.17 8.07 -5.19
CA ARG A 184 -6.34 8.98 -4.04
C ARG A 184 -5.02 9.13 -3.31
N ASN A 185 -4.90 10.24 -2.59
CA ASN A 185 -3.88 10.38 -1.59
C ASN A 185 -4.00 9.21 -0.60
N GLY A 186 -2.97 8.38 -0.56
CA GLY A 186 -2.90 7.19 0.27
C GLY A 186 -1.87 7.35 1.37
N GLY A 187 -1.46 6.24 1.96
CA GLY A 187 -0.42 6.17 2.95
C GLY A 187 -0.88 6.51 4.37
N VAL A 188 0.09 6.43 5.28
CA VAL A 188 -0.13 6.61 6.72
C VAL A 188 -0.63 8.01 7.09
N GLU A 189 -0.25 9.05 6.33
CA GLU A 189 -0.77 10.42 6.49
C GLU A 189 -2.30 10.49 6.41
N THR A 190 -2.89 9.67 5.57
CA THR A 190 -4.34 9.61 5.40
C THR A 190 -4.99 8.68 6.41
N TYR A 191 -4.40 7.52 6.62
CA TYR A 191 -4.96 6.51 7.52
C TYR A 191 -5.02 7.02 8.96
N TYR A 192 -3.94 7.62 9.43
CA TYR A 192 -3.79 8.16 10.79
C TYR A 192 -4.08 9.67 10.90
N ASN A 193 -4.80 10.26 9.92
CA ASN A 193 -5.04 11.69 9.89
C ASN A 193 -5.65 12.25 11.20
N GLY A 194 -6.56 11.51 11.82
CA GLY A 194 -7.19 11.91 13.09
C GLY A 194 -6.17 12.10 14.22
N LEU A 195 -5.26 11.12 14.39
CA LEU A 195 -4.21 11.14 15.41
C LEU A 195 -3.14 12.20 15.12
N LEU A 196 -2.69 12.26 13.85
CA LEU A 196 -1.69 13.25 13.42
C LEU A 196 -2.17 14.68 13.55
N LYS A 197 -3.46 14.96 13.29
CA LYS A 197 -4.01 16.31 13.24
C LYS A 197 -4.11 16.96 14.63
N GLY A 198 -4.36 16.17 15.67
CA GLY A 198 -4.72 16.66 16.99
C GLY A 198 -6.09 17.34 17.03
N HIS A 199 -6.42 17.93 18.14
CA HIS A 199 -7.68 18.66 18.36
C HIS A 199 -7.40 20.11 18.71
N ARG A 200 -8.19 21.02 18.12
CA ARG A 200 -8.11 22.44 18.42
C ARG A 200 -8.72 22.72 19.79
N GLY A 201 -8.10 23.59 20.56
CA GLY A 201 -8.69 24.16 21.74
C GLY A 201 -9.64 25.32 21.40
N TYR A 202 -10.60 25.53 22.26
CA TYR A 202 -11.56 26.64 22.13
C TYR A 202 -11.72 27.35 23.48
N LEU A 203 -11.79 28.69 23.41
CA LEU A 203 -12.24 29.54 24.49
C LEU A 203 -13.69 29.94 24.22
N HIS A 204 -14.46 30.10 25.28
CA HIS A 204 -15.89 30.40 25.19
C HIS A 204 -16.24 31.68 26.00
N PRO A 205 -15.60 32.84 25.69
CA PRO A 205 -15.86 34.06 26.46
C PRO A 205 -17.26 34.62 26.19
N LEU A 206 -17.87 35.14 27.22
CA LEU A 206 -18.97 36.09 27.11
C LEU A 206 -18.37 37.50 27.04
N LEU A 207 -18.71 38.24 25.98
CA LEU A 207 -18.22 39.59 25.75
C LEU A 207 -19.32 40.62 26.04
N ASP A 208 -18.96 41.72 26.68
CA ASP A 208 -19.83 42.89 26.82
C ASP A 208 -19.92 43.67 25.49
N THR A 209 -20.67 44.79 25.52
CA THR A 209 -20.85 45.66 24.36
C THR A 209 -19.56 46.37 23.91
N LEU A 210 -18.54 46.38 24.73
CA LEU A 210 -17.19 46.93 24.43
C LEU A 210 -16.21 45.85 23.98
N GLY A 211 -16.67 44.58 23.93
CA GLY A 211 -15.85 43.43 23.55
C GLY A 211 -14.93 42.89 24.64
N GLN A 212 -15.16 43.32 25.92
CA GLN A 212 -14.40 42.83 27.07
C GLN A 212 -14.97 41.50 27.57
N PRO A 213 -14.13 40.55 28.00
CA PRO A 213 -14.59 39.25 28.49
C PRO A 213 -15.15 39.36 29.93
N HIS A 214 -16.36 38.87 30.13
CA HIS A 214 -17.07 38.77 31.41
C HIS A 214 -17.47 37.33 31.77
N GLY A 215 -16.48 36.43 31.84
CA GLY A 215 -16.70 35.01 32.09
C GLY A 215 -16.80 34.17 30.83
N THR A 216 -17.29 32.95 30.98
CA THR A 216 -17.42 31.98 29.87
C THR A 216 -18.85 31.46 29.82
N TRP A 217 -19.38 31.24 28.61
CA TRP A 217 -20.73 30.67 28.40
C TRP A 217 -20.72 29.13 28.32
N ALA A 218 -19.54 28.52 28.06
CA ALA A 218 -19.31 27.09 28.07
C ALA A 218 -17.89 26.79 28.54
N ALA A 219 -17.65 25.55 28.97
CA ALA A 219 -16.31 25.14 29.39
C ALA A 219 -15.29 25.26 28.26
N ASP A 220 -14.14 25.88 28.56
CA ASP A 220 -13.02 25.93 27.62
C ASP A 220 -12.51 24.53 27.33
N THR A 221 -12.17 24.28 26.07
CA THR A 221 -11.56 23.00 25.65
C THR A 221 -10.08 23.18 25.41
N ALA A 222 -9.27 22.37 26.10
CA ALA A 222 -7.83 22.35 25.87
C ALA A 222 -7.51 21.81 24.50
N PHE A 223 -6.50 22.36 23.83
CA PHE A 223 -5.99 21.79 22.60
C PHE A 223 -5.21 20.50 22.89
N GLN A 224 -5.26 19.57 21.95
CA GLN A 224 -4.47 18.34 21.98
C GLN A 224 -3.51 18.32 20.80
N GLN A 225 -2.21 18.19 21.09
CA GLN A 225 -1.20 18.06 20.05
C GLN A 225 -1.43 16.82 19.20
N GLY A 226 -1.10 16.91 17.91
CA GLY A 226 -1.05 15.75 17.05
C GLY A 226 0.03 14.77 17.52
N GLN A 227 -0.29 13.48 17.50
CA GLN A 227 0.61 12.44 17.95
C GLN A 227 1.62 12.08 16.85
N ASP A 228 2.85 11.84 17.24
CA ASP A 228 3.89 11.36 16.33
C ASP A 228 3.62 9.89 15.94
N LEU A 229 3.97 9.51 14.73
CA LEU A 229 3.92 8.13 14.27
C LEU A 229 5.34 7.61 14.09
N HIS A 230 5.66 6.51 14.74
CA HIS A 230 6.89 5.75 14.51
C HIS A 230 6.57 4.61 13.57
N LEU A 231 7.12 4.65 12.36
CA LEU A 231 6.90 3.63 11.36
C LEU A 231 7.76 2.39 11.61
N SER A 232 7.31 1.26 11.11
CA SER A 232 8.09 0.02 11.00
C SER A 232 9.10 0.06 9.85
N ILE A 233 8.93 0.99 8.91
CA ILE A 233 9.79 1.17 7.72
C ILE A 233 11.20 1.60 8.14
N ASP A 234 12.22 0.93 7.59
CA ASP A 234 13.60 1.42 7.56
C ASP A 234 13.78 2.26 6.29
N VAL A 235 13.93 3.58 6.46
CA VAL A 235 14.01 4.50 5.30
C VAL A 235 15.24 4.26 4.44
N LYS A 236 16.35 3.77 5.03
CA LYS A 236 17.57 3.45 4.27
C LYS A 236 17.37 2.18 3.42
N LEU A 237 16.70 1.17 3.98
CA LEU A 237 16.32 -0.04 3.24
C LEU A 237 15.29 0.28 2.17
N GLN A 238 14.30 1.13 2.46
CA GLN A 238 13.28 1.60 1.51
C GLN A 238 13.93 2.29 0.31
N ALA A 239 14.79 3.29 0.56
CA ALA A 239 15.50 4.01 -0.50
C ALA A 239 16.41 3.08 -1.32
N TYR A 240 17.07 2.13 -0.66
CA TYR A 240 17.88 1.12 -1.32
C TYR A 240 17.04 0.25 -2.25
N ALA A 241 15.92 -0.29 -1.76
CA ALA A 241 15.02 -1.13 -2.54
C ALA A 241 14.38 -0.35 -3.71
N GLU A 242 14.01 0.92 -3.52
CA GLU A 242 13.55 1.79 -4.60
C GLU A 242 14.61 1.97 -5.69
N SER A 243 15.88 2.14 -5.30
CA SER A 243 16.99 2.26 -6.27
C SER A 243 17.20 0.98 -7.11
N LEU A 244 16.87 -0.20 -6.58
CA LEU A 244 16.92 -1.46 -7.33
C LEU A 244 15.76 -1.61 -8.32
N LEU A 245 14.61 -1.01 -8.02
CA LEU A 245 13.43 -1.05 -8.88
C LEU A 245 13.31 0.17 -9.81
N ALA A 246 14.24 1.10 -9.75
CA ALA A 246 14.26 2.25 -10.64
C ALA A 246 14.24 1.82 -12.11
N GLY A 247 13.45 2.49 -12.97
CA GLY A 247 13.24 2.13 -14.38
C GLY A 247 12.51 0.81 -14.61
N ARG A 248 11.83 0.29 -13.60
CA ARG A 248 10.99 -0.91 -13.67
C ARG A 248 9.57 -0.58 -13.24
N LYS A 249 8.66 -1.50 -13.51
CA LYS A 249 7.27 -1.44 -13.07
C LYS A 249 6.97 -2.66 -12.23
N GLY A 250 6.42 -2.43 -11.02
CA GLY A 250 6.15 -3.52 -10.09
C GLY A 250 6.26 -3.12 -8.63
N TYR A 251 6.56 -4.09 -7.76
CA TYR A 251 6.69 -3.84 -6.33
C TYR A 251 7.69 -4.79 -5.66
N LEU A 252 8.15 -4.36 -4.49
CA LEU A 252 8.91 -5.18 -3.54
C LEU A 252 8.37 -4.89 -2.14
N VAL A 253 8.00 -5.94 -1.41
CA VAL A 253 7.56 -5.86 -0.01
C VAL A 253 8.47 -6.74 0.82
N ALA A 254 8.98 -6.19 1.92
CA ALA A 254 9.71 -6.95 2.93
C ALA A 254 9.11 -6.68 4.31
N LEU A 255 8.92 -7.72 5.10
CA LEU A 255 8.39 -7.63 6.46
C LEU A 255 9.17 -8.52 7.44
N ASP A 256 9.13 -8.19 8.73
CA ASP A 256 9.60 -9.05 9.80
C ASP A 256 8.52 -10.10 10.10
N PRO A 257 8.77 -11.39 9.84
CA PRO A 257 7.75 -12.43 10.05
C PRO A 257 7.35 -12.59 11.51
N ARG A 258 8.21 -12.19 12.47
CA ARG A 258 7.99 -12.35 13.90
C ARG A 258 7.01 -11.35 14.49
N THR A 259 6.86 -10.18 13.84
CA THR A 259 6.06 -9.05 14.36
C THR A 259 5.00 -8.58 13.37
N GLY A 260 5.11 -8.91 12.08
CA GLY A 260 4.27 -8.33 11.02
C GLY A 260 4.68 -6.92 10.59
N GLU A 261 5.74 -6.34 11.19
CA GLU A 261 6.26 -5.03 10.82
C GLU A 261 6.75 -5.01 9.38
N VAL A 262 6.22 -4.10 8.55
CA VAL A 262 6.70 -3.90 7.18
C VAL A 262 8.01 -3.11 7.20
N LEU A 263 9.10 -3.72 6.77
CA LEU A 263 10.45 -3.15 6.76
C LEU A 263 10.67 -2.20 5.58
N CYS A 264 10.14 -2.56 4.42
CA CYS A 264 10.05 -1.70 3.25
C CYS A 264 8.91 -2.16 2.32
N ALA A 265 8.30 -1.20 1.61
CA ALA A 265 7.26 -1.47 0.62
C ALA A 265 7.42 -0.51 -0.57
N VAL A 266 8.04 -1.03 -1.62
CA VAL A 266 8.31 -0.29 -2.85
C VAL A 266 7.17 -0.47 -3.83
N SER A 267 6.78 0.64 -4.46
CA SER A 267 5.89 0.66 -5.63
C SER A 267 6.60 1.43 -6.74
N ALA A 268 6.96 0.76 -7.81
CA ALA A 268 7.69 1.35 -8.93
C ALA A 268 6.78 1.48 -10.18
N PRO A 269 6.89 2.58 -10.94
CA PRO A 269 7.71 3.75 -10.64
C PRO A 269 7.21 4.50 -9.42
N THR A 270 8.12 5.17 -8.71
CA THR A 270 7.82 5.98 -7.52
C THR A 270 7.99 7.47 -7.81
N PHE A 271 7.79 8.32 -6.80
CA PHE A 271 7.99 9.76 -6.87
C PHE A 271 8.49 10.30 -5.52
N ALA A 272 9.12 11.48 -5.53
CA ALA A 272 9.52 12.14 -4.30
C ALA A 272 8.32 12.89 -3.68
N PRO A 273 7.87 12.55 -2.46
CA PRO A 273 6.66 13.14 -1.86
C PRO A 273 6.82 14.64 -1.62
N GLY A 274 8.05 15.12 -1.35
CA GLY A 274 8.37 16.54 -1.18
C GLY A 274 8.02 17.40 -2.40
N ASN A 275 8.08 16.83 -3.61
CA ASN A 275 7.74 17.56 -4.83
C ASN A 275 6.26 17.96 -4.87
N LEU A 276 5.39 17.22 -4.18
CA LEU A 276 3.97 17.53 -4.06
C LEU A 276 3.65 18.58 -2.99
N THR A 277 4.63 18.99 -2.21
CA THR A 277 4.54 20.12 -1.25
C THR A 277 5.44 21.28 -1.63
N ALA A 278 6.20 21.17 -2.72
CA ALA A 278 7.06 22.23 -3.27
C ALA A 278 6.25 23.34 -3.97
N PRO A 279 6.87 24.50 -4.27
CA PRO A 279 6.22 25.59 -5.00
C PRO A 279 5.56 25.18 -6.32
N ASP A 280 6.19 24.30 -7.11
CA ASP A 280 5.62 23.79 -8.38
C ASP A 280 4.81 22.48 -8.20
N ARG A 281 4.16 22.29 -7.04
CA ARG A 281 3.40 21.08 -6.75
C ARG A 281 2.30 20.74 -7.76
N ALA A 282 1.67 21.76 -8.35
CA ALA A 282 0.57 21.55 -9.28
C ALA A 282 1.04 21.02 -10.64
N GLY A 283 2.14 21.55 -11.18
CA GLY A 283 2.80 21.06 -12.38
C GLY A 283 3.31 19.62 -12.19
N THR A 284 4.02 19.38 -11.09
CA THR A 284 4.47 18.03 -10.72
C THR A 284 3.30 17.04 -10.61
N ARG A 285 2.23 17.45 -9.94
CA ARG A 285 1.03 16.60 -9.81
C ARG A 285 0.42 16.26 -11.16
N ARG A 286 0.31 17.24 -12.05
CA ARG A 286 -0.21 17.03 -13.42
C ARG A 286 0.63 15.98 -14.14
N LYS A 287 1.96 16.15 -14.16
CA LYS A 287 2.89 15.17 -14.76
C LYS A 287 2.70 13.75 -14.18
N LEU A 288 2.59 13.61 -12.86
CA LEU A 288 2.38 12.32 -12.21
C LEU A 288 1.03 11.68 -12.56
N LEU A 289 -0.01 12.49 -12.77
CA LEU A 289 -1.34 12.03 -13.16
C LEU A 289 -1.43 11.64 -14.63
N GLU A 290 -0.72 12.34 -15.49
CA GLU A 290 -0.67 12.09 -16.93
C GLU A 290 0.30 10.95 -17.29
N ASN A 291 1.20 10.62 -16.38
CA ASN A 291 2.17 9.54 -16.58
C ASN A 291 1.45 8.19 -16.71
N GLU A 292 1.71 7.53 -17.84
CA GLU A 292 1.09 6.26 -18.19
C GLU A 292 1.47 5.11 -17.26
N ASP A 293 2.64 5.18 -16.63
CA ASP A 293 3.10 4.18 -15.67
C ASP A 293 2.50 4.33 -14.27
N MET A 294 1.59 5.32 -14.08
CA MET A 294 0.82 5.53 -12.86
C MET A 294 1.68 5.51 -11.57
N PRO A 295 2.65 6.42 -11.40
CA PRO A 295 3.52 6.43 -10.23
C PRO A 295 2.78 6.70 -8.91
N LEU A 296 1.58 7.28 -8.96
CA LEU A 296 0.73 7.50 -7.78
C LEU A 296 0.00 6.24 -7.30
N LEU A 297 0.06 5.12 -8.05
CA LEU A 297 -0.53 3.85 -7.64
C LEU A 297 0.36 3.15 -6.62
N ASN A 298 -0.19 2.79 -5.46
CA ASN A 298 0.53 1.93 -4.51
C ASN A 298 0.37 0.46 -4.92
N ARG A 299 1.26 -0.03 -5.78
CA ARG A 299 1.20 -1.40 -6.31
C ARG A 299 1.32 -2.47 -5.25
N SER A 300 2.06 -2.21 -4.18
CA SER A 300 2.31 -3.20 -3.13
C SER A 300 1.05 -3.62 -2.37
N ALA A 301 0.08 -2.69 -2.20
CA ALA A 301 -1.13 -2.89 -1.42
C ALA A 301 -2.42 -2.89 -2.24
N THR A 302 -2.41 -2.22 -3.41
CA THR A 302 -3.65 -1.95 -4.18
C THR A 302 -3.67 -2.57 -5.57
N GLN A 303 -2.63 -3.29 -5.96
CA GLN A 303 -2.58 -4.03 -7.22
C GLN A 303 -2.47 -5.52 -6.92
N ALA A 304 -3.48 -6.27 -7.34
CA ALA A 304 -3.47 -7.73 -7.27
C ALA A 304 -3.09 -8.30 -8.65
N ASN A 305 -2.15 -9.23 -8.65
CA ASN A 305 -1.60 -9.86 -9.85
C ASN A 305 -1.59 -11.38 -9.71
N PRO A 306 -1.60 -12.13 -10.81
CA PRO A 306 -1.34 -13.56 -10.76
C PRO A 306 0.03 -13.83 -10.12
N PRO A 307 0.10 -14.69 -9.09
CA PRO A 307 1.37 -14.94 -8.39
C PRO A 307 2.36 -15.81 -9.17
N GLY A 308 1.88 -16.58 -10.15
CA GLY A 308 2.68 -17.55 -10.88
C GLY A 308 3.16 -18.69 -9.97
N SER A 309 4.27 -19.31 -10.34
CA SER A 309 4.80 -20.50 -9.66
C SER A 309 5.13 -20.34 -8.16
N VAL A 310 5.09 -19.13 -7.60
CA VAL A 310 5.24 -18.94 -6.15
C VAL A 310 4.03 -19.50 -5.39
N PHE A 311 2.87 -19.56 -6.04
CA PHE A 311 1.64 -20.14 -5.48
C PHE A 311 1.70 -21.67 -5.32
N LYS A 312 2.66 -22.35 -5.95
CA LYS A 312 2.91 -23.78 -5.77
C LYS A 312 3.21 -24.14 -4.32
N LEU A 313 3.71 -23.20 -3.52
CA LEU A 313 3.91 -23.37 -2.08
C LEU A 313 2.58 -23.59 -1.36
N VAL A 314 1.57 -22.76 -1.67
CA VAL A 314 0.21 -22.91 -1.11
C VAL A 314 -0.42 -24.22 -1.59
N ASN A 315 -0.32 -24.52 -2.89
CA ASN A 315 -0.86 -25.76 -3.44
C ASN A 315 -0.25 -27.00 -2.80
N ALA A 316 1.08 -27.01 -2.56
CA ALA A 316 1.75 -28.11 -1.87
C ALA A 316 1.30 -28.23 -0.41
N ALA A 317 1.25 -27.11 0.32
CA ALA A 317 0.81 -27.08 1.72
C ALA A 317 -0.63 -27.63 1.87
N VAL A 318 -1.55 -27.16 1.03
CA VAL A 318 -2.94 -27.62 1.05
C VAL A 318 -3.06 -29.09 0.65
N ALA A 319 -2.31 -29.54 -0.34
CA ALA A 319 -2.33 -30.94 -0.77
C ALA A 319 -1.75 -31.90 0.27
N LEU A 320 -0.72 -31.48 1.01
CA LEU A 320 -0.18 -32.21 2.16
C LEU A 320 -1.20 -32.26 3.30
N GLN A 321 -1.83 -31.13 3.62
CA GLN A 321 -2.82 -31.02 4.70
C GLN A 321 -4.06 -31.88 4.47
N LEU A 322 -4.53 -31.92 3.23
CA LEU A 322 -5.69 -32.74 2.85
C LEU A 322 -5.32 -34.20 2.52
N GLY A 323 -4.07 -34.61 2.73
CA GLY A 323 -3.62 -35.98 2.48
C GLY A 323 -3.60 -36.39 1.00
N ALA A 324 -3.81 -35.45 0.06
CA ALA A 324 -3.74 -35.73 -1.37
C ALA A 324 -2.35 -36.19 -1.81
N ILE A 325 -1.31 -35.70 -1.15
CA ILE A 325 0.08 -36.14 -1.33
C ILE A 325 0.78 -36.31 0.03
N ARG A 326 1.91 -37.01 0.02
CA ARG A 326 2.90 -37.06 1.13
C ARG A 326 4.16 -36.32 0.70
N PRO A 327 5.05 -35.90 1.63
CA PRO A 327 6.31 -35.25 1.26
C PRO A 327 7.15 -36.06 0.26
N THR A 328 7.06 -37.39 0.32
CA THR A 328 7.76 -38.36 -0.55
C THR A 328 7.04 -38.67 -1.86
N THR A 329 5.83 -38.12 -2.08
CA THR A 329 5.09 -38.38 -3.32
C THR A 329 5.84 -37.83 -4.53
N GLY A 330 6.09 -38.70 -5.51
CA GLY A 330 6.72 -38.35 -6.78
C GLY A 330 5.73 -38.45 -7.94
N PHE A 331 5.93 -37.59 -8.94
CA PHE A 331 5.24 -37.67 -10.24
C PHE A 331 6.24 -37.53 -11.37
N ARG A 332 5.95 -38.19 -12.49
CA ARG A 332 6.72 -38.03 -13.72
C ARG A 332 6.54 -36.62 -14.27
N CYS A 333 7.62 -36.01 -14.77
CA CYS A 333 7.55 -34.75 -15.50
C CYS A 333 7.02 -35.00 -16.91
N ASP A 334 5.72 -35.15 -17.03
CA ASP A 334 5.03 -35.42 -18.29
C ASP A 334 4.61 -34.10 -18.95
N GLN A 335 5.39 -33.68 -19.93
CA GLN A 335 5.16 -32.43 -20.64
C GLN A 335 3.92 -32.45 -21.55
N SER A 336 3.31 -33.61 -21.80
CA SER A 336 2.05 -33.70 -22.52
C SER A 336 0.85 -33.15 -21.75
N LEU A 337 0.97 -33.05 -20.42
CA LEU A 337 -0.05 -32.48 -19.52
C LEU A 337 0.00 -30.96 -19.49
N ILE A 338 1.21 -30.42 -19.31
CA ILE A 338 1.52 -28.99 -19.27
C ILE A 338 3.03 -28.81 -19.51
N ASN A 339 3.40 -27.78 -20.25
CA ASN A 339 4.80 -27.48 -20.56
C ASN A 339 5.64 -27.23 -19.29
N CYS A 340 6.84 -27.80 -19.25
CA CYS A 340 7.83 -27.57 -18.20
C CYS A 340 9.06 -26.90 -18.82
N VAL A 341 9.34 -25.66 -18.40
CA VAL A 341 10.44 -24.83 -18.94
C VAL A 341 11.83 -25.28 -18.47
N HIS A 342 11.92 -26.15 -17.47
CA HIS A 342 13.19 -26.57 -16.87
C HIS A 342 13.50 -28.02 -17.23
N HIS A 343 14.72 -28.27 -17.73
CA HIS A 343 15.27 -29.63 -17.80
C HIS A 343 15.77 -30.02 -16.41
N HIS A 344 15.21 -31.08 -15.85
CA HIS A 344 15.52 -31.50 -14.49
C HIS A 344 15.34 -33.02 -14.30
N PRO A 345 15.98 -33.63 -13.27
CA PRO A 345 15.69 -35.01 -12.88
C PRO A 345 14.21 -35.19 -12.51
N GLN A 346 13.74 -36.41 -12.58
CA GLN A 346 12.36 -36.73 -12.17
C GLN A 346 12.06 -36.19 -10.78
N ALA A 347 10.93 -35.49 -10.61
CA ALA A 347 10.49 -34.95 -9.34
C ALA A 347 9.95 -36.09 -8.45
N ARG A 348 10.85 -36.75 -7.72
CA ARG A 348 10.55 -37.90 -6.86
C ARG A 348 9.89 -37.53 -5.53
N ASN A 349 9.83 -36.26 -5.21
CA ASN A 349 9.23 -35.74 -3.97
C ASN A 349 8.88 -34.25 -4.11
N VAL A 350 8.20 -33.67 -3.12
CA VAL A 350 7.81 -32.26 -3.08
C VAL A 350 9.02 -31.32 -3.16
N SER A 351 10.11 -31.63 -2.46
CA SER A 351 11.31 -30.77 -2.42
C SER A 351 11.95 -30.61 -3.80
N ILE A 352 12.13 -31.72 -4.54
CA ILE A 352 12.67 -31.69 -5.91
C ILE A 352 11.71 -30.94 -6.85
N ALA A 353 10.39 -31.15 -6.69
CA ALA A 353 9.39 -30.46 -7.50
C ALA A 353 9.42 -28.93 -7.26
N LEU A 354 9.64 -28.48 -6.03
CA LEU A 354 9.80 -27.07 -5.68
C LEU A 354 11.12 -26.50 -6.21
N GLN A 355 12.24 -27.23 -6.04
CA GLN A 355 13.58 -26.85 -6.50
C GLN A 355 13.60 -26.47 -7.97
N TYR A 356 13.00 -27.30 -8.80
CA TYR A 356 12.95 -27.11 -10.27
C TYR A 356 11.65 -26.45 -10.75
N SER A 357 10.74 -26.14 -9.84
CA SER A 357 9.43 -25.54 -10.21
C SER A 357 8.65 -26.37 -11.24
N CYS A 358 8.65 -27.71 -11.15
CA CYS A 358 8.09 -28.63 -12.10
C CYS A 358 6.57 -28.41 -12.31
N ASN A 359 6.16 -27.94 -13.48
CA ASN A 359 4.75 -27.73 -13.80
C ASN A 359 3.93 -29.02 -13.84
N PRO A 360 4.38 -30.11 -14.55
CA PRO A 360 3.64 -31.37 -14.57
C PRO A 360 3.44 -31.99 -13.18
N TYR A 361 4.40 -31.83 -12.27
CA TYR A 361 4.23 -32.29 -10.89
C TYR A 361 3.05 -31.60 -10.22
N PHE A 362 3.02 -30.26 -10.27
CA PHE A 362 1.96 -29.48 -9.64
C PHE A 362 0.61 -29.61 -10.35
N TYR A 363 0.60 -29.85 -11.66
CA TYR A 363 -0.59 -30.27 -12.38
C TYR A 363 -1.19 -31.55 -11.78
N GLN A 364 -0.37 -32.57 -11.55
CA GLN A 364 -0.82 -33.85 -10.94
C GLN A 364 -1.25 -33.69 -9.49
N VAL A 365 -0.55 -32.86 -8.71
CA VAL A 365 -0.94 -32.53 -7.33
C VAL A 365 -2.35 -31.95 -7.29
N MET A 366 -2.60 -30.90 -8.07
CA MET A 366 -3.90 -30.25 -8.09
C MET A 366 -4.99 -31.14 -8.69
N ARG A 367 -4.65 -31.90 -9.74
CA ARG A 367 -5.58 -32.89 -10.30
C ARG A 367 -6.00 -33.89 -9.26
N LYS A 368 -5.04 -34.48 -8.53
CA LYS A 368 -5.32 -35.45 -7.47
C LYS A 368 -6.16 -34.84 -6.36
N LEU A 369 -5.93 -33.59 -6.01
CA LEU A 369 -6.69 -32.88 -5.00
C LEU A 369 -8.13 -32.60 -5.46
N ILE A 370 -8.32 -32.13 -6.68
CA ILE A 370 -9.63 -31.69 -7.19
C ILE A 370 -10.50 -32.87 -7.67
N GLU A 371 -9.90 -33.89 -8.29
CA GLU A 371 -10.61 -35.06 -8.83
C GLU A 371 -10.70 -36.23 -7.85
N HIS A 372 -10.21 -36.07 -6.59
CA HIS A 372 -10.43 -37.08 -5.57
C HIS A 372 -11.93 -37.25 -5.30
N VAL A 373 -12.40 -38.49 -5.33
CA VAL A 373 -13.80 -38.82 -5.05
C VAL A 373 -13.85 -39.57 -3.74
N PRO A 374 -14.34 -38.98 -2.64
CA PRO A 374 -14.60 -39.69 -1.40
C PRO A 374 -15.63 -40.79 -1.61
N ASP A 375 -15.52 -41.89 -0.89
CA ASP A 375 -16.44 -43.04 -1.01
C ASP A 375 -17.91 -42.64 -0.86
N SER A 376 -18.21 -41.65 -0.03
CA SER A 376 -19.54 -41.09 0.16
C SER A 376 -20.11 -40.33 -1.05
N LEU A 377 -19.27 -39.97 -2.03
CA LEU A 377 -19.65 -39.18 -3.23
C LEU A 377 -19.36 -39.91 -4.53
N VAL A 378 -19.14 -41.22 -4.52
CA VAL A 378 -18.82 -41.99 -5.76
C VAL A 378 -19.89 -41.82 -6.84
N ALA A 379 -21.16 -41.66 -6.46
CA ALA A 379 -22.26 -41.44 -7.38
C ALA A 379 -22.29 -40.04 -8.00
N ASP A 380 -21.68 -39.02 -7.37
CA ASP A 380 -21.67 -37.63 -7.87
C ASP A 380 -20.26 -37.02 -7.89
N THR A 381 -19.54 -37.30 -8.95
CA THR A 381 -18.19 -36.74 -9.19
C THR A 381 -18.16 -35.23 -9.36
N THR A 382 -19.31 -34.60 -9.69
CA THR A 382 -19.43 -33.14 -9.80
C THR A 382 -19.48 -32.51 -8.42
N ALA A 383 -20.31 -33.05 -7.51
CA ALA A 383 -20.34 -32.62 -6.12
C ALA A 383 -18.98 -32.79 -5.44
N ALA A 384 -18.27 -33.92 -5.68
CA ALA A 384 -16.93 -34.13 -5.16
C ALA A 384 -15.94 -33.05 -5.62
N ARG A 385 -15.90 -32.70 -6.91
CA ARG A 385 -15.03 -31.62 -7.42
C ARG A 385 -15.34 -30.27 -6.78
N HIS A 386 -16.63 -29.94 -6.63
CA HIS A 386 -17.06 -28.70 -5.96
C HIS A 386 -16.60 -28.67 -4.50
N ALA A 387 -16.83 -29.75 -3.75
CA ALA A 387 -16.39 -29.86 -2.37
C ALA A 387 -14.86 -29.74 -2.23
N ASN A 388 -14.11 -30.38 -3.10
CA ASN A 388 -12.64 -30.34 -3.11
C ASN A 388 -12.09 -28.95 -3.45
N LEU A 389 -12.66 -28.26 -4.45
CA LEU A 389 -12.26 -26.89 -4.78
C LEU A 389 -12.62 -25.92 -3.65
N ALA A 390 -13.78 -26.08 -3.01
CA ALA A 390 -14.15 -25.29 -1.86
C ALA A 390 -13.22 -25.55 -0.64
N ALA A 391 -12.82 -26.80 -0.40
CA ALA A 391 -11.83 -27.14 0.60
C ALA A 391 -10.47 -26.49 0.30
N TRP A 392 -9.96 -26.63 -0.94
CA TRP A 392 -8.72 -25.97 -1.37
C TRP A 392 -8.79 -24.46 -1.13
N GLN A 393 -9.87 -23.79 -1.54
CA GLN A 393 -10.05 -22.34 -1.36
C GLN A 393 -10.04 -21.98 0.13
N ARG A 394 -10.76 -22.72 0.98
CA ARG A 394 -10.81 -22.48 2.43
C ARG A 394 -9.42 -22.55 3.07
N TYR A 395 -8.63 -23.56 2.73
CA TYR A 395 -7.27 -23.70 3.25
C TYR A 395 -6.33 -22.64 2.67
N ALA A 396 -6.41 -22.34 1.39
CA ALA A 396 -5.63 -21.26 0.77
C ALA A 396 -5.98 -19.89 1.37
N LYS A 397 -7.27 -19.65 1.64
CA LYS A 397 -7.76 -18.41 2.27
C LYS A 397 -7.21 -18.21 3.67
N SER A 398 -6.90 -19.29 4.40
CA SER A 398 -6.30 -19.21 5.74
C SER A 398 -4.89 -18.63 5.78
N PHE A 399 -4.24 -18.42 4.61
CA PHE A 399 -3.02 -17.63 4.45
C PHE A 399 -3.27 -16.12 4.38
N GLY A 400 -4.49 -15.64 4.67
CA GLY A 400 -4.86 -14.23 4.49
C GLY A 400 -5.07 -13.84 3.01
N LEU A 401 -5.31 -14.83 2.14
CA LEU A 401 -5.58 -14.62 0.70
C LEU A 401 -7.08 -14.47 0.47
N ASP A 402 -7.48 -13.79 -0.64
CA ASP A 402 -8.89 -13.52 -0.94
C ASP A 402 -9.63 -12.81 0.23
N THR A 403 -8.91 -11.99 0.98
CA THR A 403 -9.44 -11.20 2.09
C THR A 403 -8.55 -9.99 2.34
N LEU A 404 -9.08 -8.97 3.01
CA LEU A 404 -8.28 -7.87 3.51
C LEU A 404 -7.46 -8.37 4.71
N LEU A 405 -6.15 -8.14 4.70
CA LEU A 405 -5.28 -8.43 5.86
C LEU A 405 -5.56 -7.49 7.03
N GLY A 406 -6.12 -6.31 6.76
CA GLY A 406 -6.38 -5.28 7.75
C GLY A 406 -5.17 -4.37 7.99
N VAL A 407 -4.34 -4.15 6.98
CA VAL A 407 -3.18 -3.27 7.06
C VAL A 407 -3.59 -1.82 7.34
N ASP A 408 -2.68 -1.04 7.90
CA ASP A 408 -2.88 0.37 8.23
C ASP A 408 -2.57 1.32 7.05
N LEU A 409 -2.99 0.90 5.86
CA LEU A 409 -3.01 1.74 4.67
C LEU A 409 -4.44 1.82 4.11
N PRO A 410 -4.83 2.96 3.53
CA PRO A 410 -6.11 3.05 2.87
C PRO A 410 -6.14 2.20 1.59
N ARG A 411 -7.28 1.51 1.33
CA ARG A 411 -7.58 0.81 0.08
C ARG A 411 -6.75 -0.43 -0.21
N GLU A 412 -6.51 -1.20 0.80
CA GLU A 412 -6.06 -2.56 0.62
C GLU A 412 -6.98 -3.32 -0.35
N GLN A 413 -6.41 -4.21 -1.16
CA GLN A 413 -7.15 -5.13 -2.04
C GLN A 413 -7.15 -6.52 -1.43
N ALA A 414 -8.30 -7.19 -1.54
CA ALA A 414 -8.47 -8.55 -1.02
C ALA A 414 -7.77 -9.63 -1.86
N GLY A 415 -7.36 -9.30 -3.09
CA GLY A 415 -6.97 -10.32 -4.05
C GLY A 415 -8.17 -11.12 -4.54
N PHE A 416 -7.92 -12.32 -5.08
CA PHE A 416 -9.00 -13.20 -5.55
C PHE A 416 -8.55 -14.66 -5.61
N LEU A 417 -9.36 -15.55 -5.04
CA LEU A 417 -9.29 -17.01 -5.22
C LEU A 417 -10.63 -17.50 -5.77
N PRO A 418 -10.64 -18.27 -6.87
CA PRO A 418 -11.88 -18.70 -7.50
C PRO A 418 -12.63 -19.74 -6.63
N THR A 419 -13.95 -19.63 -6.62
CA THR A 419 -14.88 -20.54 -5.96
C THR A 419 -15.50 -21.52 -6.97
N PRO A 420 -16.12 -22.63 -6.51
CA PRO A 420 -16.96 -23.45 -7.40
C PRO A 420 -18.03 -22.64 -8.12
N ALA A 421 -18.75 -21.76 -7.40
CA ALA A 421 -19.80 -20.91 -7.97
C ALA A 421 -19.27 -19.93 -9.03
N PHE A 422 -18.03 -19.44 -8.87
CA PHE A 422 -17.37 -18.64 -9.90
C PHE A 422 -17.22 -19.43 -11.20
N TYR A 423 -16.74 -20.69 -11.14
CA TYR A 423 -16.58 -21.52 -12.32
C TYR A 423 -17.92 -21.97 -12.91
N ASP A 424 -18.93 -22.26 -12.09
CA ASP A 424 -20.28 -22.57 -12.57
C ASP A 424 -20.81 -21.45 -13.47
N LYS A 425 -20.65 -20.21 -13.02
CA LYS A 425 -21.04 -19.02 -13.78
C LYS A 425 -20.14 -18.78 -15.00
N ALA A 426 -18.82 -18.86 -14.83
CA ALA A 426 -17.87 -18.57 -15.91
C ALA A 426 -17.93 -19.62 -17.03
N ARG A 427 -18.16 -20.88 -16.71
CA ARG A 427 -18.25 -21.99 -17.66
C ARG A 427 -19.69 -22.31 -18.08
N ARG A 428 -20.69 -21.64 -17.48
CA ARG A 428 -22.13 -21.87 -17.72
C ARG A 428 -22.55 -23.34 -17.51
N THR A 429 -21.86 -24.04 -16.64
CA THR A 429 -22.13 -25.45 -16.27
C THR A 429 -21.53 -25.77 -14.92
N ARG A 430 -22.21 -26.60 -14.15
CA ARG A 430 -21.67 -27.17 -12.90
C ARG A 430 -20.72 -28.35 -13.14
N ASN A 431 -20.77 -28.95 -14.34
CA ASN A 431 -19.96 -30.15 -14.68
C ASN A 431 -18.64 -29.77 -15.38
N TRP A 432 -17.98 -28.68 -14.92
CA TRP A 432 -16.64 -28.34 -15.39
C TRP A 432 -15.62 -29.41 -14.93
N LYS A 433 -14.59 -29.63 -15.72
CA LYS A 433 -13.53 -30.61 -15.44
C LYS A 433 -12.25 -29.91 -14.98
N TYR A 434 -11.38 -30.62 -14.28
CA TYR A 434 -10.08 -30.09 -13.83
C TYR A 434 -9.31 -29.43 -14.96
N ARG A 435 -9.34 -30.01 -16.18
CA ARG A 435 -8.67 -29.46 -17.36
C ARG A 435 -9.06 -28.01 -17.68
N SER A 436 -10.23 -27.55 -17.27
CA SER A 436 -10.68 -26.16 -17.50
C SER A 436 -10.19 -25.17 -16.43
N ILE A 437 -9.59 -25.66 -15.34
CA ILE A 437 -9.10 -24.87 -14.21
C ILE A 437 -7.65 -25.20 -13.83
N TYR A 438 -6.92 -25.92 -14.67
CA TYR A 438 -5.57 -26.41 -14.37
C TYR A 438 -4.54 -25.29 -14.14
N SER A 439 -4.80 -24.09 -14.66
CA SER A 439 -3.97 -22.89 -14.43
C SER A 439 -3.73 -22.58 -12.96
N LEU A 440 -4.69 -22.96 -12.09
CA LEU A 440 -4.54 -22.83 -10.64
C LEU A 440 -3.33 -23.59 -10.10
N SER A 441 -2.97 -24.72 -10.74
CA SER A 441 -1.83 -25.55 -10.33
C SER A 441 -0.49 -24.81 -10.39
N VAL A 442 -0.38 -23.82 -11.26
CA VAL A 442 0.83 -23.01 -11.48
C VAL A 442 0.66 -21.55 -11.03
N GLY A 443 -0.44 -21.24 -10.32
CA GLY A 443 -0.70 -19.92 -9.78
C GLY A 443 -1.04 -18.86 -10.83
N GLN A 444 -1.67 -19.27 -11.91
CA GLN A 444 -2.14 -18.42 -13.00
C GLN A 444 -3.68 -18.52 -13.17
N GLY A 445 -4.20 -18.00 -14.24
CA GLY A 445 -5.62 -17.92 -14.47
C GLY A 445 -6.28 -16.86 -13.60
N GLU A 446 -7.23 -17.27 -12.79
CA GLU A 446 -8.07 -16.35 -12.03
C GLU A 446 -7.47 -15.90 -10.69
N ILE A 447 -6.41 -16.57 -10.19
CA ILE A 447 -5.75 -16.21 -8.92
C ILE A 447 -5.08 -14.84 -9.05
N ASN A 448 -5.38 -13.94 -8.12
CA ASN A 448 -4.75 -12.62 -8.03
C ASN A 448 -4.41 -12.29 -6.58
N LEU A 449 -3.15 -11.92 -6.30
CA LEU A 449 -2.65 -11.59 -4.97
C LEU A 449 -1.95 -10.24 -4.97
N THR A 450 -2.04 -9.51 -3.84
CA THR A 450 -1.25 -8.29 -3.62
C THR A 450 0.16 -8.61 -3.17
N GLY A 451 1.06 -7.62 -3.26
CA GLY A 451 2.43 -7.76 -2.75
C GLY A 451 2.48 -8.02 -1.25
N LEU A 452 1.59 -7.38 -0.49
CA LEU A 452 1.46 -7.61 0.96
C LEU A 452 1.00 -9.04 1.27
N GLN A 453 0.03 -9.56 0.53
CA GLN A 453 -0.43 -10.94 0.69
C GLN A 453 0.68 -11.95 0.37
N MET A 454 1.46 -11.73 -0.70
CA MET A 454 2.58 -12.61 -1.03
C MET A 454 3.70 -12.56 0.01
N ALA A 455 4.00 -11.39 0.56
CA ALA A 455 4.99 -11.27 1.65
C ALA A 455 4.48 -11.92 2.94
N ASN A 456 3.19 -11.74 3.27
CA ASN A 456 2.55 -12.39 4.43
C ASN A 456 2.51 -13.90 4.29
N MET A 457 2.24 -14.42 3.10
CA MET A 457 2.34 -15.85 2.79
C MET A 457 3.73 -16.41 3.16
N MET A 458 4.79 -15.65 2.89
CA MET A 458 6.14 -16.05 3.29
C MET A 458 6.37 -15.96 4.80
N ALA A 459 5.79 -14.96 5.48
CA ALA A 459 5.84 -14.89 6.94
C ALA A 459 5.15 -16.10 7.59
N ILE A 460 4.01 -16.52 7.06
CA ILE A 460 3.28 -17.71 7.54
C ILE A 460 4.14 -18.97 7.41
N ILE A 461 4.78 -19.18 6.24
CA ILE A 461 5.64 -20.35 6.03
C ILE A 461 6.89 -20.25 6.93
N ALA A 462 7.48 -19.08 7.05
CA ALA A 462 8.62 -18.82 7.92
C ALA A 462 8.30 -19.14 9.40
N ASN A 463 7.12 -18.79 9.85
CA ASN A 463 6.62 -19.02 11.21
C ASN A 463 5.95 -20.40 11.42
N ARG A 464 5.90 -21.27 10.40
CA ARG A 464 5.26 -22.59 10.47
C ARG A 464 3.77 -22.51 10.83
N GLY A 465 3.05 -21.53 10.25
CA GLY A 465 1.59 -21.52 10.25
C GLY A 465 0.89 -20.38 11.00
N TRP A 466 1.61 -19.34 11.39
CA TRP A 466 1.00 -18.16 12.00
C TRP A 466 1.59 -16.84 11.49
N TYR A 467 0.85 -15.74 11.70
CA TYR A 467 1.30 -14.39 11.33
C TYR A 467 0.64 -13.33 12.23
N TYR A 468 1.23 -12.16 12.26
CA TYR A 468 0.60 -10.92 12.70
C TYR A 468 0.18 -10.10 11.48
N THR A 469 -0.92 -9.37 11.59
CA THR A 469 -1.34 -8.45 10.53
C THR A 469 -0.18 -7.55 10.10
N PRO A 470 0.22 -7.55 8.82
CA PRO A 470 1.25 -6.63 8.33
C PRO A 470 0.88 -5.18 8.60
N HIS A 471 1.81 -4.39 9.13
CA HIS A 471 1.52 -3.01 9.51
C HIS A 471 2.73 -2.08 9.31
N PHE A 472 2.43 -0.82 9.11
CA PHE A 472 3.40 0.24 8.81
C PHE A 472 3.68 1.15 10.00
N VAL A 473 2.81 1.21 11.00
CA VAL A 473 2.99 2.01 12.21
C VAL A 473 3.27 1.10 13.39
N ARG A 474 4.47 1.24 13.92
CA ARG A 474 4.98 0.50 15.08
C ARG A 474 4.45 1.04 16.39
N SER A 475 4.34 2.39 16.50
CA SER A 475 3.80 3.05 17.69
C SER A 475 3.21 4.43 17.38
N VAL A 476 2.31 4.88 18.23
CA VAL A 476 1.64 6.19 18.16
C VAL A 476 1.96 6.97 19.41
N GLY A 477 2.57 8.14 19.27
CA GLY A 477 3.06 8.95 20.40
C GLY A 477 4.05 8.17 21.27
N THR A 478 3.82 8.15 22.58
CA THR A 478 4.59 7.37 23.55
C THR A 478 4.04 5.97 23.81
N GLY A 479 2.96 5.59 23.09
CA GLY A 479 2.33 4.27 23.21
C GLY A 479 3.08 3.18 22.43
N GLY A 480 2.65 1.95 22.61
CA GLY A 480 3.12 0.79 21.85
C GLY A 480 2.35 0.60 20.52
N PRO A 481 2.48 -0.60 19.91
CA PRO A 481 1.70 -0.99 18.75
C PRO A 481 0.19 -0.98 19.05
N LEU A 482 -0.62 -0.73 18.02
CA LEU A 482 -2.06 -0.86 18.18
C LEU A 482 -2.45 -2.31 18.52
N PRO A 483 -3.38 -2.57 19.45
CA PRO A 483 -3.71 -3.91 19.95
C PRO A 483 -4.00 -4.93 18.85
N ARG A 484 -4.68 -4.52 17.76
CA ARG A 484 -5.00 -5.38 16.62
C ARG A 484 -3.78 -5.93 15.87
N PHE A 485 -2.60 -5.32 16.01
CA PHE A 485 -1.36 -5.80 15.40
C PHE A 485 -0.58 -6.76 16.31
N LEU A 486 -1.07 -6.96 17.54
CA LEU A 486 -0.54 -7.92 18.50
C LEU A 486 -1.35 -9.22 18.49
N GLU A 487 -2.43 -9.29 17.73
CA GLU A 487 -3.25 -10.49 17.58
C GLU A 487 -2.58 -11.46 16.59
N LYS A 488 -2.37 -12.68 17.07
CA LYS A 488 -1.76 -13.77 16.28
C LYS A 488 -2.84 -14.51 15.51
N HIS A 489 -2.70 -14.53 14.18
CA HIS A 489 -3.56 -15.30 13.28
C HIS A 489 -2.90 -16.64 12.94
N HIS A 490 -3.69 -17.69 12.79
CA HIS A 490 -3.24 -19.03 12.42
C HIS A 490 -3.84 -19.47 11.08
N THR A 491 -3.01 -20.12 10.26
CA THR A 491 -3.52 -20.85 9.09
C THR A 491 -4.14 -22.19 9.53
N LEU A 492 -4.93 -22.79 8.65
CA LEU A 492 -5.48 -24.14 8.82
C LEU A 492 -4.49 -25.26 8.45
N ILE A 493 -3.25 -24.90 8.14
CA ILE A 493 -2.20 -25.85 7.76
C ILE A 493 -1.33 -26.19 8.99
N ASP A 494 -1.17 -27.45 9.26
CA ASP A 494 -0.31 -27.93 10.35
C ASP A 494 1.17 -27.60 10.07
N SER A 495 1.90 -27.28 11.12
CA SER A 495 3.30 -26.86 11.02
C SER A 495 4.19 -27.88 10.31
N VAL A 496 3.96 -29.18 10.51
CA VAL A 496 4.70 -30.26 9.86
C VAL A 496 4.59 -30.22 8.32
N ASN A 497 3.41 -29.84 7.79
CA ASN A 497 3.18 -29.71 6.35
C ASN A 497 3.89 -28.49 5.76
N LEU A 498 4.01 -27.40 6.51
CA LEU A 498 4.79 -26.23 6.12
C LEU A 498 6.30 -26.49 6.22
N GLU A 499 6.74 -27.19 7.27
CA GLU A 499 8.15 -27.58 7.43
C GLU A 499 8.61 -28.46 6.26
N ALA A 500 7.76 -29.36 5.76
CA ALA A 500 8.06 -30.21 4.60
C ALA A 500 8.39 -29.45 3.30
N LEU A 501 8.01 -28.16 3.20
CA LEU A 501 8.33 -27.32 2.04
C LEU A 501 9.73 -26.71 2.12
N ILE A 502 10.23 -26.48 3.34
CA ILE A 502 11.46 -25.70 3.58
C ILE A 502 12.69 -26.27 2.84
N PRO A 503 12.95 -27.59 2.89
CA PRO A 503 14.10 -28.16 2.15
C PRO A 503 14.05 -27.87 0.65
N GLY A 504 12.86 -27.94 0.04
CA GLY A 504 12.66 -27.61 -1.37
C GLY A 504 12.88 -26.12 -1.64
N MET A 505 12.42 -25.24 -0.76
CA MET A 505 12.62 -23.79 -0.87
C MET A 505 14.10 -23.40 -0.72
N ILE A 506 14.85 -24.07 0.16
CA ILE A 506 16.30 -23.87 0.29
C ILE A 506 17.00 -24.35 -0.99
N ALA A 507 16.61 -25.53 -1.51
CA ALA A 507 17.17 -26.08 -2.73
C ALA A 507 16.97 -25.18 -3.98
N VAL A 508 15.91 -24.37 -4.03
CA VAL A 508 15.73 -23.33 -5.06
C VAL A 508 16.92 -22.38 -5.12
N MET A 509 17.51 -22.03 -3.98
CA MET A 509 18.62 -21.09 -3.85
C MET A 509 20.01 -21.76 -3.92
N GLN A 510 20.06 -23.09 -3.98
CA GLN A 510 21.29 -23.87 -4.06
C GLN A 510 21.65 -24.24 -5.51
N ARG A 511 22.85 -24.80 -5.70
CA ARG A 511 23.31 -25.28 -7.00
C ARG A 511 22.27 -26.21 -7.65
N GLY A 512 21.93 -25.93 -8.89
CA GLY A 512 20.87 -26.64 -9.62
C GLY A 512 19.46 -26.15 -9.37
N GLY A 513 19.22 -25.27 -8.39
CA GLY A 513 17.92 -24.65 -8.18
C GLY A 513 17.66 -23.47 -9.09
N THR A 514 16.39 -23.09 -9.24
CA THR A 514 15.96 -22.04 -10.18
C THR A 514 16.50 -20.64 -9.85
N ALA A 515 16.91 -20.36 -8.60
CA ALA A 515 17.50 -19.09 -8.17
C ALA A 515 18.94 -19.23 -7.64
N ALA A 516 19.68 -20.25 -8.06
CA ALA A 516 21.05 -20.53 -7.56
C ALA A 516 22.00 -19.33 -7.68
N THR A 517 21.87 -18.51 -8.74
CA THR A 517 22.70 -17.31 -8.95
C THR A 517 22.46 -16.21 -7.93
N SER A 518 21.35 -16.26 -7.20
CA SER A 518 20.97 -15.31 -6.16
C SER A 518 21.24 -15.85 -4.74
N SER A 519 21.97 -16.94 -4.61
CA SER A 519 22.33 -17.53 -3.32
C SER A 519 23.13 -16.55 -2.44
N LEU A 520 22.88 -16.60 -1.14
CA LEU A 520 23.62 -15.85 -0.12
C LEU A 520 24.45 -16.76 0.80
N ALA A 521 24.62 -18.03 0.42
CA ALA A 521 25.37 -19.01 1.20
C ALA A 521 26.85 -18.60 1.42
N ASP A 522 27.44 -17.87 0.47
CA ASP A 522 28.80 -17.34 0.55
C ASP A 522 29.00 -16.27 1.65
N VAL A 523 27.91 -15.74 2.18
CA VAL A 523 27.91 -14.79 3.31
C VAL A 523 27.21 -15.37 4.55
N GLY A 524 27.02 -16.68 4.59
CA GLY A 524 26.45 -17.40 5.73
C GLY A 524 24.93 -17.22 5.90
N ILE A 525 24.22 -16.80 4.85
CA ILE A 525 22.77 -16.60 4.92
C ILE A 525 22.08 -17.70 4.09
N THR A 526 21.33 -18.55 4.77
CA THR A 526 20.45 -19.54 4.12
C THR A 526 19.12 -18.89 3.80
N VAL A 527 18.78 -18.81 2.51
CA VAL A 527 17.48 -18.29 2.04
C VAL A 527 16.59 -19.45 1.65
N ALA A 528 15.35 -19.46 2.12
CA ALA A 528 14.29 -20.30 1.62
C ALA A 528 13.41 -19.47 0.66
N GLY A 529 13.33 -19.87 -0.62
CA GLY A 529 12.66 -19.04 -1.62
C GLY A 529 11.96 -19.83 -2.71
N LYS A 530 11.22 -19.12 -3.56
CA LYS A 530 10.56 -19.68 -4.74
C LYS A 530 10.51 -18.64 -5.85
N THR A 531 10.97 -19.01 -7.04
CA THR A 531 10.82 -18.22 -8.26
C THR A 531 9.45 -18.43 -8.89
N GLY A 532 8.96 -17.40 -9.55
CA GLY A 532 7.79 -17.47 -10.40
C GLY A 532 7.99 -16.71 -11.69
N THR A 533 7.26 -17.11 -12.70
CA THR A 533 7.12 -16.42 -13.98
C THR A 533 5.64 -16.44 -14.32
N VAL A 534 5.11 -15.30 -14.70
CA VAL A 534 3.70 -15.15 -15.08
C VAL A 534 3.67 -14.78 -16.54
N GLN A 535 2.99 -15.60 -17.32
CA GLN A 535 2.83 -15.37 -18.76
C GLN A 535 2.12 -14.05 -19.04
N ASN A 536 2.59 -13.36 -20.06
CA ASN A 536 2.03 -12.09 -20.50
C ASN A 536 1.91 -12.07 -22.02
N ASP A 537 0.69 -12.02 -22.51
CA ASP A 537 0.40 -12.05 -23.95
C ASP A 537 0.75 -10.71 -24.66
N GLU A 538 1.01 -9.64 -23.91
CA GLU A 538 1.25 -8.29 -24.44
C GLU A 538 2.72 -7.83 -24.32
N GLY A 539 3.65 -8.70 -23.94
CA GLY A 539 5.07 -8.36 -23.77
C GLY A 539 5.86 -9.48 -23.12
N ASP A 540 7.01 -9.13 -22.54
CA ASP A 540 7.79 -10.09 -21.76
C ASP A 540 6.99 -10.59 -20.55
N ASP A 541 7.25 -11.81 -20.12
CA ASP A 541 6.66 -12.40 -18.91
C ASP A 541 6.93 -11.53 -17.68
N HIS A 542 6.07 -11.65 -16.66
CA HIS A 542 6.30 -10.98 -15.38
C HIS A 542 7.15 -11.84 -14.46
N ALA A 543 8.18 -11.24 -13.88
CA ALA A 543 9.10 -11.91 -12.97
C ALA A 543 8.59 -11.84 -11.53
N THR A 544 8.54 -12.98 -10.82
CA THR A 544 8.19 -13.01 -9.41
C THR A 544 9.20 -13.80 -8.59
N PHE A 545 9.36 -13.42 -7.33
CA PHE A 545 10.12 -14.16 -6.33
C PHE A 545 9.53 -13.89 -4.94
N VAL A 546 9.47 -14.94 -4.15
CA VAL A 546 9.14 -14.85 -2.72
C VAL A 546 10.15 -15.66 -1.91
N GLY A 547 10.43 -15.23 -0.68
CA GLY A 547 11.34 -15.97 0.18
C GLY A 547 11.48 -15.35 1.57
N PHE A 548 12.20 -16.03 2.45
CA PHE A 548 12.55 -15.52 3.77
C PHE A 548 13.97 -15.96 4.17
N ALA A 549 14.54 -15.24 5.11
CA ALA A 549 15.91 -15.50 5.58
C ALA A 549 16.11 -14.98 7.02
N PRO A 550 17.06 -15.60 7.78
CA PRO A 550 17.64 -16.92 7.55
C PRO A 550 16.56 -18.01 7.61
N ALA A 551 16.75 -19.16 6.97
CA ALA A 551 15.75 -20.21 6.90
C ALA A 551 15.44 -20.87 8.26
N ASP A 552 16.44 -20.91 9.15
CA ASP A 552 16.37 -21.47 10.50
C ASP A 552 15.83 -20.48 11.55
N ASN A 553 16.15 -19.18 11.40
CA ASN A 553 15.69 -18.11 12.29
C ASN A 553 15.24 -16.91 11.48
N PRO A 554 14.04 -16.95 10.89
CA PRO A 554 13.56 -15.93 9.96
C PRO A 554 13.48 -14.54 10.57
N LYS A 555 14.13 -13.56 9.91
CA LYS A 555 14.14 -12.14 10.30
C LYS A 555 13.55 -11.24 9.23
N ILE A 556 13.44 -11.73 8.00
CA ILE A 556 12.89 -10.99 6.87
C ILE A 556 12.18 -11.95 5.92
N ALA A 557 10.95 -11.61 5.54
CA ALA A 557 10.19 -12.25 4.47
C ALA A 557 9.98 -11.23 3.34
N VAL A 558 10.19 -11.66 2.09
CA VAL A 558 10.22 -10.77 0.92
C VAL A 558 9.33 -11.31 -0.20
N ALA A 559 8.61 -10.40 -0.87
CA ALA A 559 7.93 -10.64 -2.12
C ALA A 559 8.32 -9.59 -3.16
N VAL A 560 8.67 -10.03 -4.36
CA VAL A 560 9.03 -9.16 -5.49
C VAL A 560 8.20 -9.55 -6.70
N TYR A 561 7.65 -8.55 -7.38
CA TYR A 561 6.94 -8.67 -8.64
C TYR A 561 7.39 -7.56 -9.59
N LEU A 562 7.86 -7.93 -10.78
CA LEU A 562 8.31 -6.99 -11.81
C LEU A 562 7.57 -7.29 -13.11
N GLU A 563 6.82 -6.29 -13.60
CA GLU A 563 6.09 -6.40 -14.86
C GLU A 563 7.07 -6.39 -16.03
N ASN A 564 6.82 -7.23 -17.06
CA ASN A 564 7.59 -7.31 -18.30
C ASN A 564 9.11 -7.42 -18.06
N ALA A 565 9.50 -8.28 -17.12
CA ALA A 565 10.90 -8.42 -16.70
C ALA A 565 11.50 -9.81 -16.98
N GLY A 566 10.74 -10.67 -17.66
CA GLY A 566 11.13 -12.03 -18.01
C GLY A 566 11.08 -12.98 -16.81
N PHE A 567 12.14 -13.72 -16.58
CA PHE A 567 12.16 -14.78 -15.57
C PHE A 567 12.39 -14.27 -14.15
N GLY A 568 11.66 -14.84 -13.19
CA GLY A 568 11.86 -14.54 -11.77
C GLY A 568 13.28 -14.79 -11.27
N ALA A 569 13.96 -15.78 -11.82
CA ALA A 569 15.36 -16.12 -11.52
C ALA A 569 16.35 -14.99 -11.84
N THR A 570 16.12 -14.25 -12.93
CA THR A 570 17.08 -13.25 -13.46
C THR A 570 16.73 -11.82 -13.07
N ALA A 571 15.46 -11.54 -12.71
CA ALA A 571 15.01 -10.19 -12.37
C ALA A 571 14.56 -10.06 -10.91
N ALA A 572 13.64 -10.89 -10.42
CA ALA A 572 13.04 -10.73 -9.10
C ALA A 572 13.92 -11.32 -7.98
N ALA A 573 14.48 -12.52 -8.15
CA ALA A 573 15.33 -13.17 -7.15
C ALA A 573 16.59 -12.36 -6.80
N PRO A 574 17.34 -11.76 -7.76
CA PRO A 574 18.45 -10.89 -7.44
C PRO A 574 18.07 -9.65 -6.63
N CYS A 575 16.92 -9.01 -6.92
CA CYS A 575 16.42 -7.89 -6.13
C CYS A 575 16.14 -8.32 -4.69
N ALA A 576 15.46 -9.45 -4.49
CA ALA A 576 15.16 -10.00 -3.17
C ALA A 576 16.42 -10.32 -2.38
N ALA A 577 17.39 -11.01 -3.01
CA ALA A 577 18.66 -11.37 -2.38
C ALA A 577 19.44 -10.13 -1.91
N LEU A 578 19.52 -9.09 -2.74
CA LEU A 578 20.19 -7.84 -2.39
C LEU A 578 19.50 -7.13 -1.20
N VAL A 579 18.16 -7.11 -1.15
CA VAL A 579 17.41 -6.52 -0.02
C VAL A 579 17.61 -7.34 1.26
N ILE A 580 17.56 -8.67 1.17
CA ILE A 580 17.82 -9.57 2.29
C ILE A 580 19.23 -9.34 2.83
N GLU A 581 20.24 -9.35 1.96
CA GLU A 581 21.63 -9.13 2.37
C GLU A 581 21.84 -7.75 2.97
N LYS A 582 21.27 -6.70 2.36
CA LYS A 582 21.36 -5.33 2.87
C LYS A 582 20.75 -5.20 4.26
N TYR A 583 19.60 -5.83 4.50
CA TYR A 583 18.93 -5.81 5.80
C TYR A 583 19.72 -6.56 6.87
N LEU A 584 20.17 -7.78 6.57
CA LEU A 584 20.80 -8.65 7.58
C LEU A 584 22.26 -8.26 7.88
N ARG A 585 22.98 -7.66 6.92
CA ARG A 585 24.42 -7.34 7.04
C ARG A 585 24.73 -5.84 7.05
N GLY A 586 23.77 -5.00 6.70
CA GLY A 586 24.01 -3.56 6.51
C GLY A 586 24.77 -3.19 5.22
N SER A 587 25.38 -4.15 4.53
CA SER A 587 26.22 -3.93 3.33
C SER A 587 26.08 -5.07 2.32
N ILE A 588 26.46 -4.82 1.07
CA ILE A 588 26.47 -5.82 -0.01
C ILE A 588 27.88 -6.34 -0.22
N ALA A 589 28.05 -7.66 -0.27
CA ALA A 589 29.33 -8.31 -0.51
C ALA A 589 29.94 -7.93 -1.88
N PRO A 590 31.28 -7.83 -2.00
CA PRO A 590 31.96 -7.44 -3.23
C PRO A 590 31.52 -8.24 -4.46
N LYS A 591 31.31 -9.54 -4.31
CA LYS A 591 30.85 -10.45 -5.37
C LYS A 591 29.55 -10.00 -6.04
N ARG A 592 28.62 -9.39 -5.28
CA ARG A 592 27.31 -8.95 -5.77
C ARG A 592 27.25 -7.48 -6.19
N LYS A 593 28.31 -6.69 -5.92
CA LYS A 593 28.35 -5.26 -6.30
C LYS A 593 28.11 -5.00 -7.78
N ARG A 594 28.68 -5.84 -8.66
CA ARG A 594 28.44 -5.72 -10.10
C ARG A 594 26.97 -5.98 -10.48
N GLY A 595 26.32 -6.96 -9.83
CA GLY A 595 24.89 -7.22 -10.00
C GLY A 595 24.02 -6.06 -9.48
N GLU A 596 24.35 -5.54 -8.29
CA GLU A 596 23.72 -4.35 -7.72
C GLU A 596 23.77 -3.15 -8.67
N GLN A 597 24.95 -2.87 -9.22
CA GLN A 597 25.14 -1.77 -10.18
C GLN A 597 24.29 -1.96 -11.45
N ARG A 598 24.24 -3.17 -12.02
CA ARG A 598 23.37 -3.46 -13.17
C ARG A 598 21.90 -3.21 -12.88
N MET A 599 21.45 -3.55 -11.68
CA MET A 599 20.06 -3.29 -11.29
C MET A 599 19.77 -1.79 -11.24
N LYS A 600 20.65 -1.00 -10.66
CA LYS A 600 20.53 0.46 -10.54
C LYS A 600 20.72 1.20 -11.87
N TYR A 601 21.54 0.67 -12.77
CA TYR A 601 21.82 1.29 -14.08
C TYR A 601 20.58 1.37 -14.99
N ARG A 602 19.68 0.40 -14.94
CA ARG A 602 18.41 0.47 -15.66
C ARG A 602 17.56 1.68 -15.24
N GLY A 603 17.63 2.08 -13.97
CA GLY A 603 16.98 3.28 -13.48
C GLY A 603 17.57 4.55 -14.06
N TYR A 604 18.88 4.63 -14.17
CA TYR A 604 19.56 5.77 -14.76
C TYR A 604 19.22 5.97 -16.25
N GLN A 605 19.13 4.89 -17.03
CA GLN A 605 18.70 4.96 -18.44
C GLN A 605 17.24 5.44 -18.54
N TYR A 606 16.32 4.87 -17.75
CA TYR A 606 14.93 5.28 -17.73
C TYR A 606 14.77 6.77 -17.40
N GLU A 607 15.49 7.28 -16.41
CA GLU A 607 15.46 8.71 -16.06
C GLU A 607 16.02 9.61 -17.17
N ARG A 608 16.99 9.15 -17.96
CA ARG A 608 17.52 9.91 -19.11
C ARG A 608 16.53 9.99 -20.27
N GLU A 609 15.77 8.92 -20.49
CA GLU A 609 14.79 8.84 -21.58
C GLU A 609 13.49 9.60 -21.28
N HIS A 610 13.19 9.85 -19.99
CA HIS A 610 11.94 10.47 -19.54
C HIS A 610 12.11 11.84 -18.87
N ARG A 611 13.32 12.43 -18.90
CA ARG A 611 13.59 13.84 -18.59
C ARG A 611 13.41 14.72 -19.81
#